data_387641c0955dc0f08ac43003dc040a53
#
_entry.id   387641c0955dc0f08ac43003dc040a53
#
_cell.length_a   1.000
_cell.length_b   1.000
_cell.length_c   1.000
_cell.angle_alpha   90.00
_cell.angle_beta   90.00
_cell.angle_gamma   90.00
#
_symmetry.space_group_name_H-M   'P 1'
#
loop_
_entity.id
_entity.type
_entity.pdbx_description
1 polymer ?
#
loop_
_entity_poly.entity_id
_entity_poly.type
_entity_poly.pdbx_seq_one_letter_code
_entity_poly.pdbx_strand_id
1 'polypeptide(L)'
;MAEGSPKDSAGAKEADSSSHEGGLWSGLKALLFGEDEGHSLRKELEEALDDYDEEAEEDGAPAPTKGDLSAIERQMVRNLLHFSEHTVDDVAVPRADIIAIEEKASFAELAALFAEAGHSRIPVYRDTLDTIIGMVHIRDAFAILAGAAPVPDSLEPLIRQPLFVPESMGALDLLAEMRAKRTHLAIVLDEYSGTEGLLTFEDLVEEIVGEVEDEHDDAPEAMLTPLDGGMWDADARAELDDVAEEIDAKLADVEEDVDTLGGLAFVLAGYVPKPGEILEHPQSGWKLEIVASDGRRVTRLRLHPPAGAVESDEE
;
A
#
# COMPACT_ATOMS: atom_id res chain seq x y z
N MET A 1 50.81 63.14 18.88
CA MET A 1 51.70 62.36 18.01
C MET A 1 51.13 60.97 17.99
N ALA A 2 50.43 60.69 16.99
CA ALA A 2 50.73 59.93 15.77
C ALA A 2 50.51 58.42 16.04
N GLU A 3 49.46 57.90 15.44
CA GLU A 3 49.46 56.96 14.31
C GLU A 3 49.60 55.50 14.76
N GLY A 4 48.85 54.51 14.36
CA GLY A 4 48.03 54.30 13.20
C GLY A 4 47.31 52.95 13.36
N SER A 5 46.19 52.84 12.73
CA SER A 5 45.51 51.61 12.32
C SER A 5 46.38 50.78 11.35
N PRO A 6 46.14 49.49 11.13
CA PRO A 6 44.95 49.09 10.37
C PRO A 6 44.33 47.74 10.77
N LYS A 7 43.07 47.64 10.39
CA LYS A 7 42.21 46.55 9.91
C LYS A 7 42.92 45.27 9.49
N ASP A 8 42.34 44.15 9.88
CA ASP A 8 42.04 43.07 8.95
C ASP A 8 40.83 42.26 9.40
N SER A 9 39.84 42.32 8.52
CA SER A 9 38.59 41.57 8.57
C SER A 9 38.79 40.23 7.89
N ALA A 10 38.64 39.13 8.59
CA ALA A 10 38.42 37.82 7.98
C ALA A 10 36.94 37.44 8.15
N GLY A 11 36.16 37.73 7.15
CA GLY A 11 34.78 37.24 7.01
C GLY A 11 34.84 35.76 6.75
N ALA A 12 34.29 34.98 7.69
CA ALA A 12 33.89 33.59 7.43
C ALA A 12 32.65 33.61 6.53
N LYS A 13 32.78 33.10 5.33
CA LYS A 13 31.66 32.76 4.46
C LYS A 13 31.01 31.50 5.04
N GLU A 14 29.89 31.66 5.68
CA GLU A 14 28.91 30.58 5.85
C GLU A 14 28.45 30.16 4.44
N ALA A 15 28.78 28.94 4.05
CA ALA A 15 28.29 28.34 2.84
C ALA A 15 26.82 27.96 3.08
N ASP A 16 25.95 28.70 2.42
CA ASP A 16 24.53 28.43 2.29
C ASP A 16 24.35 27.13 1.48
N SER A 17 24.12 26.01 2.17
CA SER A 17 23.88 24.68 1.59
C SER A 17 22.40 24.29 1.54
N SER A 18 21.48 25.23 1.78
CA SER A 18 20.04 24.94 1.91
C SER A 18 19.19 25.20 0.66
N SER A 19 19.78 25.54 -0.49
CA SER A 19 19.01 26.00 -1.67
C SER A 19 18.83 24.99 -2.81
N HIS A 20 19.30 23.75 -2.70
CA HIS A 20 19.19 22.77 -3.80
C HIS A 20 18.14 21.67 -3.64
N GLU A 21 17.63 21.44 -2.43
CA GLU A 21 16.62 20.38 -2.25
C GLU A 21 15.17 20.84 -2.51
N GLY A 22 14.87 22.12 -2.36
CA GLY A 22 13.54 22.68 -2.68
C GLY A 22 13.22 22.77 -4.18
N GLY A 23 14.24 22.77 -5.03
CA GLY A 23 14.09 22.97 -6.47
C GLY A 23 13.54 21.75 -7.23
N LEU A 24 13.84 20.55 -6.79
CA LEU A 24 13.37 19.32 -7.45
C LEU A 24 11.87 19.08 -7.20
N TRP A 25 11.42 19.29 -5.96
CA TRP A 25 10.00 19.12 -5.61
C TRP A 25 9.11 20.24 -6.14
N SER A 26 9.59 21.49 -6.13
CA SER A 26 8.86 22.58 -6.78
C SER A 26 8.82 22.40 -8.31
N GLY A 27 9.87 21.83 -8.90
CA GLY A 27 9.91 21.46 -10.31
C GLY A 27 8.94 20.32 -10.64
N LEU A 28 8.91 19.27 -9.82
CA LEU A 28 7.97 18.15 -9.98
C LEU A 28 6.51 18.60 -9.79
N LYS A 29 6.24 19.44 -8.80
CA LYS A 29 4.90 19.99 -8.58
C LYS A 29 4.46 20.93 -9.72
N ALA A 30 5.36 21.77 -10.25
CA ALA A 30 5.07 22.60 -11.41
C ALA A 30 4.87 21.78 -12.70
N LEU A 31 5.54 20.63 -12.80
CA LEU A 31 5.43 19.68 -13.90
C LEU A 31 4.09 18.93 -13.89
N LEU A 32 3.63 18.54 -12.70
CA LEU A 32 2.39 17.74 -12.51
C LEU A 32 1.13 18.63 -12.40
N PHE A 33 1.25 19.89 -11.94
CA PHE A 33 0.12 20.77 -11.65
C PHE A 33 0.21 22.15 -12.35
N GLY A 34 1.07 22.30 -13.39
CA GLY A 34 1.21 23.56 -14.14
C GLY A 34 -0.09 23.93 -14.86
N GLU A 35 -0.61 25.13 -14.58
CA GLU A 35 -1.85 25.69 -15.14
C GLU A 35 -1.67 26.23 -16.57
N ASP A 36 -1.13 25.48 -17.52
CA ASP A 36 -1.13 25.89 -18.93
C ASP A 36 -2.19 25.11 -19.71
N GLU A 37 -3.24 25.80 -20.14
CA GLU A 37 -4.44 25.31 -20.83
C GLU A 37 -4.19 24.76 -22.25
N GLY A 38 -3.18 23.92 -22.43
CA GLY A 38 -2.96 23.42 -23.79
C GLY A 38 -2.27 22.06 -23.89
N HIS A 39 -1.29 21.82 -23.07
CA HIS A 39 -0.53 20.57 -23.09
C HIS A 39 -0.07 20.27 -21.66
N SER A 40 -0.88 19.50 -20.93
CA SER A 40 -0.47 18.96 -19.63
C SER A 40 0.54 17.85 -19.90
N LEU A 41 1.77 17.99 -19.43
CA LEU A 41 2.78 16.94 -19.51
C LEU A 41 2.30 15.62 -18.89
N ARG A 42 1.45 15.74 -17.87
CA ARG A 42 0.77 14.58 -17.26
C ARG A 42 -0.04 13.81 -18.30
N LYS A 43 -0.91 14.52 -19.04
CA LYS A 43 -1.76 13.90 -20.06
C LYS A 43 -0.94 13.29 -21.18
N GLU A 44 0.16 13.94 -21.61
CA GLU A 44 1.07 13.40 -22.60
C GLU A 44 1.78 12.12 -22.10
N LEU A 45 2.11 12.05 -20.78
CA LEU A 45 2.68 10.85 -20.18
C LEU A 45 1.66 9.72 -20.06
N GLU A 46 0.43 10.02 -19.65
CA GLU A 46 -0.66 9.05 -19.58
C GLU A 46 -0.95 8.47 -20.97
N GLU A 47 -1.18 9.33 -21.99
CA GLU A 47 -1.40 8.91 -23.36
C GLU A 47 -0.22 8.06 -23.91
N ALA A 48 1.03 8.44 -23.63
CA ALA A 48 2.19 7.69 -24.11
C ALA A 48 2.34 6.31 -23.40
N LEU A 49 1.91 6.18 -22.16
CA LEU A 49 1.90 4.92 -21.43
C LEU A 49 0.79 3.99 -21.93
N ASP A 50 -0.39 4.57 -22.22
CA ASP A 50 -1.55 3.83 -22.72
C ASP A 50 -1.30 3.34 -24.15
N ASP A 51 -0.80 4.20 -25.06
CA ASP A 51 -0.43 3.83 -26.43
C ASP A 51 0.58 2.67 -26.45
N TYR A 52 1.57 2.69 -25.54
CA TYR A 52 2.58 1.63 -25.47
C TYR A 52 2.00 0.29 -25.03
N ASP A 53 1.04 0.29 -24.11
CA ASP A 53 0.42 -0.94 -23.62
C ASP A 53 -0.54 -1.52 -24.67
N GLU A 54 -1.32 -0.68 -25.38
CA GLU A 54 -2.15 -1.12 -26.51
C GLU A 54 -1.31 -1.78 -27.62
N GLU A 55 -0.15 -1.20 -27.98
CA GLU A 55 0.77 -1.79 -28.96
C GLU A 55 1.38 -3.13 -28.45
N ALA A 56 1.60 -3.26 -27.15
CA ALA A 56 2.16 -4.47 -26.54
C ALA A 56 1.17 -5.65 -26.52
N GLU A 57 -0.13 -5.36 -26.41
CA GLU A 57 -1.20 -6.36 -26.45
C GLU A 57 -1.47 -6.86 -27.88
N GLU A 58 -1.41 -5.97 -28.91
CA GLU A 58 -1.69 -6.35 -30.30
C GLU A 58 -0.57 -7.17 -30.95
N ASP A 59 0.70 -6.90 -30.65
CA ASP A 59 1.87 -7.49 -31.37
C ASP A 59 2.68 -8.52 -30.56
N GLY A 60 2.29 -8.80 -29.29
CA GLY A 60 3.10 -9.59 -28.36
C GLY A 60 4.36 -8.81 -27.97
N ALA A 61 4.39 -8.31 -26.75
CA ALA A 61 5.36 -7.33 -26.25
C ALA A 61 6.78 -7.51 -26.81
N PRO A 62 7.31 -6.57 -27.59
CA PRO A 62 8.69 -6.63 -28.03
C PRO A 62 9.60 -6.56 -26.80
N ALA A 63 10.67 -7.35 -26.78
CA ALA A 63 11.64 -7.27 -25.69
C ALA A 63 12.11 -5.82 -25.55
N PRO A 64 12.09 -5.23 -24.33
CA PRO A 64 12.42 -3.83 -24.12
C PRO A 64 13.78 -3.49 -24.73
N THR A 65 13.82 -2.48 -25.57
CA THR A 65 15.06 -2.01 -26.18
C THR A 65 15.82 -1.14 -25.18
N LYS A 66 17.13 -0.98 -25.38
CA LYS A 66 17.95 -0.22 -24.44
C LYS A 66 17.55 1.27 -24.47
N GLY A 67 16.80 1.68 -23.46
CA GLY A 67 16.28 3.05 -23.28
C GLY A 67 14.78 3.10 -23.03
N ASP A 68 14.07 2.00 -23.23
CA ASP A 68 12.65 1.90 -22.91
C ASP A 68 12.45 1.61 -21.42
N LEU A 69 11.32 2.05 -20.88
CA LEU A 69 10.94 1.76 -19.51
C LEU A 69 10.56 0.28 -19.39
N SER A 70 11.03 -0.39 -18.34
CA SER A 70 10.53 -1.72 -17.96
C SER A 70 9.06 -1.63 -17.51
N ALA A 71 8.37 -2.78 -17.46
CA ALA A 71 6.99 -2.83 -16.97
C ALA A 71 6.86 -2.23 -15.55
N ILE A 72 7.80 -2.55 -14.67
CA ILE A 72 7.85 -2.00 -13.30
C ILE A 72 8.03 -0.48 -13.32
N GLU A 73 8.93 0.05 -14.15
CA GLU A 73 9.14 1.49 -14.24
C GLU A 73 7.90 2.22 -14.78
N ARG A 74 7.20 1.64 -15.75
CA ARG A 74 5.92 2.18 -16.25
C ARG A 74 4.86 2.18 -15.17
N GLN A 75 4.74 1.07 -14.43
CA GLN A 75 3.79 0.98 -13.33
C GLN A 75 4.07 2.01 -12.24
N MET A 76 5.33 2.20 -11.85
CA MET A 76 5.72 3.25 -10.90
C MET A 76 5.35 4.65 -11.39
N VAL A 77 5.49 4.92 -12.70
CA VAL A 77 5.09 6.22 -13.26
C VAL A 77 3.58 6.41 -13.18
N ARG A 78 2.78 5.40 -13.52
CA ARG A 78 1.31 5.44 -13.36
C ARG A 78 0.91 5.65 -11.91
N ASN A 79 1.48 4.86 -11.01
CA ASN A 79 1.21 4.99 -9.58
C ASN A 79 1.54 6.41 -9.08
N LEU A 80 2.67 6.99 -9.51
CA LEU A 80 3.05 8.35 -9.14
C LEU A 80 2.05 9.40 -9.69
N LEU A 81 1.58 9.24 -10.91
CA LEU A 81 0.57 10.12 -11.49
C LEU A 81 -0.73 10.03 -10.68
N HIS A 82 -1.20 8.84 -10.39
CA HIS A 82 -2.39 8.60 -9.57
C HIS A 82 -2.22 9.13 -8.14
N PHE A 83 -1.13 8.78 -7.47
CA PHE A 83 -0.77 9.25 -6.13
C PHE A 83 -0.77 10.77 -6.01
N SER A 84 -0.42 11.49 -7.08
CA SER A 84 -0.43 12.95 -7.07
C SER A 84 -1.82 13.57 -6.91
N GLU A 85 -2.89 12.82 -7.13
CA GLU A 85 -4.29 13.24 -6.94
C GLU A 85 -4.83 12.88 -5.56
N HIS A 86 -4.16 11.96 -4.86
CA HIS A 86 -4.58 11.50 -3.54
C HIS A 86 -4.42 12.58 -2.48
N THR A 87 -5.37 12.60 -1.57
CA THR A 87 -5.27 13.30 -0.28
C THR A 87 -4.75 12.35 0.80
N VAL A 88 -4.44 12.88 1.95
CA VAL A 88 -4.02 12.10 3.13
C VAL A 88 -5.09 11.10 3.55
N ASP A 89 -6.38 11.45 3.40
CA ASP A 89 -7.52 10.59 3.75
C ASP A 89 -7.59 9.34 2.87
N ASP A 90 -7.21 9.44 1.59
CA ASP A 90 -7.25 8.32 0.66
C ASP A 90 -6.26 7.19 1.01
N VAL A 91 -5.18 7.52 1.76
CA VAL A 91 -4.08 6.59 2.09
C VAL A 91 -4.03 6.24 3.59
N ALA A 92 -4.68 7.04 4.45
CA ALA A 92 -4.56 6.90 5.88
C ALA A 92 -5.17 5.60 6.42
N VAL A 93 -4.47 4.97 7.37
CA VAL A 93 -5.05 3.93 8.21
C VAL A 93 -6.16 4.55 9.05
N PRO A 94 -7.41 4.08 8.94
CA PRO A 94 -8.54 4.67 9.62
C PRO A 94 -8.43 4.52 11.14
N ARG A 95 -9.04 5.46 11.87
CA ARG A 95 -9.04 5.52 13.34
C ARG A 95 -9.36 4.17 14.02
N ALA A 96 -10.28 3.40 13.46
CA ALA A 96 -10.72 2.13 14.03
C ALA A 96 -9.60 1.08 14.10
N ASP A 97 -8.61 1.20 13.23
CA ASP A 97 -7.51 0.26 13.06
C ASP A 97 -6.20 0.75 13.70
N ILE A 98 -6.22 1.94 14.33
CA ILE A 98 -5.04 2.50 15.01
C ILE A 98 -4.70 1.67 16.24
N ILE A 99 -3.51 1.08 16.24
CA ILE A 99 -2.90 0.46 17.40
C ILE A 99 -2.11 1.53 18.16
N ALA A 100 -2.55 1.86 19.37
CA ALA A 100 -1.99 2.92 20.21
C ALA A 100 -1.92 2.50 21.67
N ILE A 101 -1.14 3.23 22.50
CA ILE A 101 -1.00 2.96 23.93
C ILE A 101 -1.35 4.19 24.76
N GLU A 102 -1.96 3.98 25.95
CA GLU A 102 -2.24 5.07 26.87
C GLU A 102 -0.95 5.56 27.55
N GLU A 103 -0.83 6.88 27.79
CA GLU A 103 0.35 7.50 28.44
C GLU A 103 0.70 6.91 29.82
N LYS A 104 -0.33 6.40 30.54
CA LYS A 104 -0.20 5.81 31.86
C LYS A 104 0.21 4.35 31.87
N ALA A 105 0.28 3.72 30.70
CA ALA A 105 0.71 2.33 30.57
C ALA A 105 2.17 2.16 31.04
N SER A 106 2.47 0.97 31.53
CA SER A 106 3.82 0.60 31.94
C SER A 106 4.72 0.32 30.73
N PHE A 107 6.02 0.39 30.95
CA PHE A 107 7.00 -0.05 29.93
C PHE A 107 6.83 -1.52 29.51
N ALA A 108 6.39 -2.40 30.42
CA ALA A 108 6.14 -3.80 30.13
C ALA A 108 4.96 -3.98 29.15
N GLU A 109 3.89 -3.21 29.31
CA GLU A 109 2.73 -3.19 28.41
C GLU A 109 3.14 -2.66 27.03
N LEU A 110 3.95 -1.60 26.98
CA LEU A 110 4.50 -1.09 25.72
C LEU A 110 5.33 -2.14 24.99
N ALA A 111 6.22 -2.86 25.71
CA ALA A 111 7.06 -3.90 25.12
C ALA A 111 6.24 -5.08 24.59
N ALA A 112 5.18 -5.47 25.32
CA ALA A 112 4.24 -6.50 24.88
C ALA A 112 3.48 -6.06 23.61
N LEU A 113 3.00 -4.82 23.57
CA LEU A 113 2.30 -4.27 22.41
C LEU A 113 3.19 -4.20 21.17
N PHE A 114 4.47 -3.83 21.30
CA PHE A 114 5.41 -3.89 20.18
C PHE A 114 5.61 -5.30 19.65
N ALA A 115 5.67 -6.29 20.55
CA ALA A 115 5.86 -7.69 20.16
C ALA A 115 4.61 -8.28 19.48
N GLU A 116 3.42 -7.84 19.87
CA GLU A 116 2.16 -8.29 19.28
C GLU A 116 1.86 -7.60 17.94
N ALA A 117 2.02 -6.27 17.91
CA ALA A 117 1.64 -5.46 16.74
C ALA A 117 2.65 -5.53 15.58
N GLY A 118 3.93 -5.80 15.85
CA GLY A 118 4.99 -5.82 14.82
C GLY A 118 5.39 -4.44 14.28
N HIS A 119 4.76 -3.36 14.76
CA HIS A 119 5.01 -2.01 14.26
C HIS A 119 6.32 -1.40 14.80
N SER A 120 6.92 -0.50 14.05
CA SER A 120 8.12 0.23 14.48
C SER A 120 7.80 1.45 15.35
N ARG A 121 6.59 1.98 15.27
CA ARG A 121 6.12 3.19 15.98
C ARG A 121 4.72 2.99 16.48
N ILE A 122 4.49 3.34 17.75
CA ILE A 122 3.18 3.24 18.40
C ILE A 122 2.79 4.63 18.89
N PRO A 123 1.64 5.19 18.45
CA PRO A 123 1.07 6.41 18.99
C PRO A 123 0.79 6.28 20.49
N VAL A 124 0.98 7.37 21.23
CA VAL A 124 0.65 7.48 22.66
C VAL A 124 -0.48 8.48 22.81
N TYR A 125 -1.55 8.06 23.47
CA TYR A 125 -2.71 8.91 23.69
C TYR A 125 -2.98 9.17 25.18
N ARG A 126 -3.72 10.23 25.45
CA ARG A 126 -4.23 10.60 26.79
C ARG A 126 -5.74 10.52 26.80
N ASP A 127 -6.31 9.75 27.72
CA ASP A 127 -7.74 9.54 27.94
C ASP A 127 -8.48 8.94 26.73
N THR A 128 -8.37 9.53 25.53
CA THR A 128 -8.98 9.04 24.28
C THR A 128 -8.02 9.22 23.10
N LEU A 129 -8.25 8.47 22.00
CA LEU A 129 -7.48 8.59 20.77
C LEU A 129 -7.53 10.00 20.14
N ASP A 130 -8.51 10.86 20.51
CA ASP A 130 -8.53 12.24 20.04
C ASP A 130 -7.40 13.09 20.63
N THR A 131 -6.75 12.60 21.67
CA THR A 131 -5.64 13.29 22.31
C THR A 131 -4.36 12.50 22.16
N ILE A 132 -3.85 12.42 20.95
CA ILE A 132 -2.51 11.85 20.68
C ILE A 132 -1.48 12.86 21.19
N ILE A 133 -0.66 12.43 22.15
CA ILE A 133 0.39 13.27 22.78
C ILE A 133 1.77 13.05 22.16
N GLY A 134 1.92 12.00 21.37
CA GLY A 134 3.16 11.65 20.71
C GLY A 134 3.20 10.23 20.21
N MET A 135 4.40 9.71 19.99
CA MET A 135 4.65 8.32 19.59
C MET A 135 5.88 7.78 20.30
N VAL A 136 5.99 6.47 20.47
CA VAL A 136 7.21 5.78 20.91
C VAL A 136 7.77 4.95 19.76
N HIS A 137 9.09 4.96 19.60
CA HIS A 137 9.77 4.17 18.58
C HIS A 137 10.33 2.87 19.20
N ILE A 138 10.15 1.73 18.53
CA ILE A 138 10.64 0.42 18.97
C ILE A 138 12.16 0.42 19.32
N ARG A 139 12.96 1.22 18.59
CA ARG A 139 14.41 1.36 18.88
C ARG A 139 14.70 1.85 20.30
N ASP A 140 13.88 2.77 20.82
CA ASP A 140 14.06 3.31 22.17
C ASP A 140 13.65 2.27 23.22
N ALA A 141 12.55 1.54 22.97
CA ALA A 141 12.14 0.42 23.81
C ALA A 141 13.20 -0.71 23.79
N PHE A 142 13.74 -1.05 22.62
CA PHE A 142 14.76 -2.08 22.48
C PHE A 142 16.07 -1.72 23.23
N ALA A 143 16.49 -0.46 23.22
CA ALA A 143 17.66 -0.02 23.97
C ALA A 143 17.52 -0.28 25.49
N ILE A 144 16.32 -0.11 26.04
CA ILE A 144 16.00 -0.41 27.44
C ILE A 144 15.98 -1.93 27.67
N LEU A 145 15.30 -2.69 26.81
CA LEU A 145 15.27 -4.16 26.90
C LEU A 145 16.67 -4.80 26.83
N ALA A 146 17.55 -4.23 26.01
CA ALA A 146 18.94 -4.66 25.90
C ALA A 146 19.83 -4.21 27.09
N GLY A 147 19.28 -3.51 28.08
CA GLY A 147 20.01 -3.04 29.26
C GLY A 147 20.91 -1.83 29.00
N ALA A 148 20.77 -1.15 27.86
CA ALA A 148 21.54 0.06 27.55
C ALA A 148 21.00 1.32 28.31
N ALA A 149 19.77 1.26 28.79
CA ALA A 149 19.16 2.30 29.62
C ALA A 149 18.28 1.69 30.72
N PRO A 150 18.07 2.37 31.85
CA PRO A 150 17.18 1.89 32.90
C PRO A 150 15.71 1.92 32.42
N VAL A 151 14.91 0.99 32.96
CA VAL A 151 13.46 1.00 32.73
C VAL A 151 12.87 2.27 33.34
N PRO A 152 12.18 3.11 32.58
CA PRO A 152 11.60 4.36 33.09
C PRO A 152 10.34 4.08 33.90
N ASP A 153 10.03 4.97 34.85
CA ASP A 153 8.82 4.91 35.67
C ASP A 153 7.54 5.30 34.89
N SER A 154 7.70 6.00 33.75
CA SER A 154 6.60 6.38 32.84
C SER A 154 7.08 6.37 31.39
N LEU A 155 6.16 6.41 30.43
CA LEU A 155 6.48 6.46 29.00
C LEU A 155 6.96 7.84 28.53
N GLU A 156 6.74 8.90 29.32
CA GLU A 156 7.03 10.29 28.96
C GLU A 156 8.44 10.53 28.37
N PRO A 157 9.53 9.97 28.93
CA PRO A 157 10.87 10.17 28.38
C PRO A 157 11.10 9.55 26.99
N LEU A 158 10.23 8.64 26.56
CA LEU A 158 10.29 7.94 25.28
C LEU A 158 9.43 8.60 24.21
N ILE A 159 8.53 9.53 24.59
CA ILE A 159 7.57 10.15 23.70
C ILE A 159 8.29 11.12 22.75
N ARG A 160 8.06 10.91 21.46
CA ARG A 160 8.50 11.79 20.36
C ARG A 160 7.28 12.40 19.67
N GLN A 161 7.45 13.56 19.06
CA GLN A 161 6.36 14.22 18.35
C GLN A 161 6.21 13.67 16.93
N PRO A 162 5.02 13.19 16.51
CA PRO A 162 4.68 12.92 15.13
C PRO A 162 4.36 14.22 14.39
N LEU A 163 4.07 14.14 13.10
CA LEU A 163 3.40 15.21 12.38
C LEU A 163 1.90 15.17 12.69
N PHE A 164 1.26 16.34 12.67
CA PHE A 164 -0.21 16.46 12.70
C PHE A 164 -0.62 17.17 11.43
N VAL A 165 -1.51 16.55 10.65
CA VAL A 165 -1.90 17.01 9.32
C VAL A 165 -3.41 16.92 9.13
N PRO A 166 -4.04 17.81 8.35
CA PRO A 166 -5.45 17.67 8.01
C PRO A 166 -5.65 16.57 6.95
N GLU A 167 -6.79 15.93 6.95
CA GLU A 167 -7.19 14.90 5.97
C GLU A 167 -7.15 15.39 4.52
N SER A 168 -7.49 16.67 4.29
CA SER A 168 -7.52 17.31 2.96
C SER A 168 -6.13 17.67 2.39
N MET A 169 -5.05 17.42 3.12
CA MET A 169 -3.69 17.66 2.63
C MET A 169 -3.37 16.70 1.48
N GLY A 170 -2.71 17.17 0.41
CA GLY A 170 -2.26 16.28 -0.66
C GLY A 170 -1.21 15.28 -0.17
N ALA A 171 -1.33 14.01 -0.55
CA ALA A 171 -0.41 12.95 -0.15
C ALA A 171 1.04 13.22 -0.57
N LEU A 172 1.24 13.79 -1.77
CA LEU A 172 2.55 14.21 -2.28
C LEU A 172 3.17 15.34 -1.44
N ASP A 173 2.35 16.30 -0.98
CA ASP A 173 2.81 17.37 -0.09
C ASP A 173 3.23 16.83 1.28
N LEU A 174 2.47 15.86 1.82
CA LEU A 174 2.83 15.18 3.06
C LEU A 174 4.13 14.40 2.92
N LEU A 175 4.31 13.66 1.84
CA LEU A 175 5.56 12.93 1.57
C LEU A 175 6.77 13.88 1.58
N ALA A 176 6.65 15.04 0.92
CA ALA A 176 7.70 16.06 0.91
C ALA A 176 7.97 16.63 2.32
N GLU A 177 6.93 16.88 3.11
CA GLU A 177 7.04 17.39 4.48
C GLU A 177 7.68 16.38 5.42
N MET A 178 7.24 15.10 5.38
CA MET A 178 7.81 14.01 6.17
C MET A 178 9.31 13.84 5.88
N ARG A 179 9.69 13.88 4.60
CA ARG A 179 11.09 13.82 4.17
C ARG A 179 11.90 15.01 4.71
N ALA A 180 11.40 16.24 4.57
CA ALA A 180 12.07 17.45 5.02
C ALA A 180 12.27 17.47 6.55
N LYS A 181 11.26 17.02 7.31
CA LYS A 181 11.28 16.95 8.77
C LYS A 181 11.90 15.66 9.33
N ARG A 182 12.21 14.70 8.46
CA ARG A 182 12.71 13.36 8.83
C ARG A 182 11.78 12.66 9.83
N THR A 183 10.49 12.79 9.62
CA THR A 183 9.44 12.18 10.44
C THR A 183 8.74 11.11 9.61
N HIS A 184 8.49 9.94 10.21
CA HIS A 184 7.94 8.78 9.53
C HIS A 184 6.53 8.41 10.03
N LEU A 185 5.89 9.24 10.82
CA LEU A 185 4.52 9.07 11.30
C LEU A 185 3.79 10.40 11.29
N ALA A 186 2.61 10.42 10.69
CA ALA A 186 1.66 11.52 10.76
C ALA A 186 0.36 11.05 11.42
N ILE A 187 -0.23 11.92 12.22
CA ILE A 187 -1.58 11.77 12.76
C ILE A 187 -2.49 12.65 11.93
N VAL A 188 -3.53 12.07 11.39
CA VAL A 188 -4.54 12.75 10.57
C VAL A 188 -5.63 13.29 11.47
N LEU A 189 -5.94 14.58 11.31
CA LEU A 189 -6.91 15.29 12.11
C LEU A 189 -8.10 15.75 11.25
N ASP A 190 -9.31 15.60 11.83
CA ASP A 190 -10.53 16.20 11.31
C ASP A 190 -10.59 17.71 11.55
N GLU A 191 -11.67 18.38 11.11
CA GLU A 191 -11.89 19.84 11.29
C GLU A 191 -12.10 20.23 12.75
N TYR A 192 -12.36 19.28 13.63
CA TYR A 192 -12.56 19.49 15.07
C TYR A 192 -11.33 19.14 15.90
N SER A 193 -10.21 18.80 15.21
CA SER A 193 -8.96 18.34 15.83
C SER A 193 -9.08 16.96 16.51
N GLY A 194 -10.07 16.16 16.14
CA GLY A 194 -10.16 14.75 16.47
C GLY A 194 -9.20 13.94 15.60
N THR A 195 -8.76 12.79 16.08
CA THR A 195 -7.94 11.85 15.29
C THR A 195 -8.83 11.06 14.35
N GLU A 196 -8.64 11.22 13.06
CA GLU A 196 -9.35 10.48 12.00
C GLU A 196 -8.57 9.25 11.56
N GLY A 197 -7.25 9.37 11.51
CA GLY A 197 -6.38 8.29 11.07
C GLY A 197 -4.92 8.50 11.45
N LEU A 198 -4.08 7.62 10.97
CA LEU A 198 -2.62 7.79 10.94
C LEU A 198 -2.07 7.34 9.60
N LEU A 199 -0.86 7.79 9.31
CA LEU A 199 -0.19 7.47 8.08
C LEU A 199 1.32 7.45 8.30
N THR A 200 2.01 6.48 7.69
CA THR A 200 3.46 6.39 7.77
C THR A 200 4.12 6.84 6.46
N PHE A 201 5.41 7.13 6.52
CA PHE A 201 6.20 7.42 5.32
C PHE A 201 6.26 6.20 4.40
N GLU A 202 6.28 5.04 5.01
CA GLU A 202 6.31 3.74 4.36
C GLU A 202 5.03 3.55 3.51
N ASP A 203 3.84 3.85 4.03
CA ASP A 203 2.55 3.76 3.31
C ASP A 203 2.54 4.67 2.06
N LEU A 204 3.02 5.92 2.19
CA LEU A 204 3.10 6.84 1.04
C LEU A 204 4.08 6.37 -0.05
N VAL A 205 5.15 5.69 0.33
CA VAL A 205 6.11 5.13 -0.64
C VAL A 205 5.51 3.89 -1.31
N GLU A 206 4.79 3.06 -0.58
CA GLU A 206 4.11 1.88 -1.09
C GLU A 206 3.10 2.23 -2.20
N GLU A 207 2.32 3.31 -2.04
CA GLU A 207 1.42 3.82 -3.08
C GLU A 207 2.12 4.17 -4.40
N ILE A 208 3.39 4.59 -4.34
CA ILE A 208 4.17 4.94 -5.54
C ILE A 208 4.86 3.71 -6.14
N VAL A 209 5.48 2.90 -5.28
CA VAL A 209 6.29 1.75 -5.71
C VAL A 209 5.39 0.57 -6.07
N GLY A 210 4.20 0.49 -5.46
CA GLY A 210 3.34 -0.69 -5.49
C GLY A 210 3.86 -1.77 -4.54
N GLU A 211 3.19 -2.88 -4.46
CA GLU A 211 3.72 -4.08 -3.82
C GLU A 211 5.02 -4.44 -4.54
N VAL A 212 6.16 -4.29 -3.85
CA VAL A 212 7.44 -4.75 -4.38
C VAL A 212 7.41 -6.27 -4.29
N GLU A 213 7.12 -6.92 -5.40
CA GLU A 213 7.37 -8.36 -5.51
C GLU A 213 8.84 -8.59 -5.13
N ASP A 214 9.08 -9.30 -4.03
CA ASP A 214 10.44 -9.71 -3.66
C ASP A 214 10.95 -10.62 -4.80
N GLU A 215 12.19 -10.41 -5.25
CA GLU A 215 12.85 -11.30 -6.24
C GLU A 215 12.90 -12.77 -5.77
N HIS A 216 12.48 -13.02 -4.52
CA HIS A 216 12.32 -14.33 -3.88
C HIS A 216 10.86 -14.70 -3.63
N ASP A 217 9.91 -13.84 -3.99
CA ASP A 217 8.53 -14.28 -4.07
C ASP A 217 8.47 -15.31 -5.21
N ASP A 218 7.99 -16.49 -4.89
CA ASP A 218 7.66 -17.49 -5.90
C ASP A 218 6.81 -16.79 -6.96
N ALA A 219 7.14 -17.03 -8.25
CA ALA A 219 6.41 -16.44 -9.38
C ALA A 219 4.92 -16.37 -9.06
N PRO A 220 4.23 -15.24 -9.35
CA PRO A 220 2.86 -15.03 -8.91
C PRO A 220 2.08 -16.33 -9.06
N GLU A 221 1.58 -16.86 -7.94
CA GLU A 221 0.87 -18.14 -7.97
C GLU A 221 -0.18 -17.99 -9.06
N ALA A 222 -0.08 -18.81 -10.11
CA ALA A 222 -0.99 -18.74 -11.24
C ALA A 222 -2.42 -18.68 -10.65
N MET A 223 -3.20 -17.69 -11.04
CA MET A 223 -4.56 -17.49 -10.54
C MET A 223 -5.37 -18.77 -10.69
N LEU A 224 -5.07 -19.56 -11.74
CA LEU A 224 -5.64 -20.85 -12.05
C LEU A 224 -4.52 -21.88 -12.23
N THR A 225 -4.53 -22.95 -11.46
CA THR A 225 -3.53 -24.02 -11.52
C THR A 225 -4.24 -25.36 -11.77
N PRO A 226 -3.99 -26.04 -12.92
CA PRO A 226 -4.59 -27.34 -13.20
C PRO A 226 -4.06 -28.41 -12.23
N LEU A 227 -4.96 -29.26 -11.76
CA LEU A 227 -4.70 -30.40 -10.89
C LEU A 227 -5.08 -31.72 -11.58
N ASP A 228 -4.60 -32.82 -11.02
CA ASP A 228 -4.97 -34.17 -11.52
C ASP A 228 -6.49 -34.40 -11.51
N GLY A 229 -6.99 -35.12 -12.53
CA GLY A 229 -8.42 -35.45 -12.61
C GLY A 229 -9.32 -34.32 -13.11
N GLY A 230 -8.77 -33.32 -13.81
CA GLY A 230 -9.52 -32.20 -14.37
C GLY A 230 -9.99 -31.19 -13.33
N MET A 231 -9.42 -31.23 -12.13
CA MET A 231 -9.62 -30.23 -11.10
C MET A 231 -8.73 -29.02 -11.30
N TRP A 232 -9.10 -27.91 -10.68
CA TRP A 232 -8.30 -26.68 -10.67
C TRP A 232 -8.20 -26.13 -9.27
N ASP A 233 -7.04 -25.63 -8.90
CA ASP A 233 -6.84 -24.82 -7.71
C ASP A 233 -6.82 -23.36 -8.15
N ALA A 234 -7.63 -22.51 -7.53
CA ALA A 234 -7.89 -21.16 -8.00
C ALA A 234 -7.81 -20.13 -6.86
N ASP A 235 -7.13 -19.01 -7.12
CA ASP A 235 -7.26 -17.81 -6.30
C ASP A 235 -8.67 -17.24 -6.46
N ALA A 236 -9.27 -16.76 -5.38
CA ALA A 236 -10.63 -16.20 -5.44
C ALA A 236 -10.71 -14.87 -6.23
N ARG A 237 -9.57 -14.23 -6.52
CA ARG A 237 -9.46 -13.02 -7.33
C ARG A 237 -9.43 -13.32 -8.84
N ALA A 238 -9.32 -14.59 -9.24
CA ALA A 238 -9.35 -14.96 -10.66
C ALA A 238 -10.62 -14.41 -11.31
N GLU A 239 -10.47 -13.71 -12.41
CA GLU A 239 -11.57 -13.12 -13.16
C GLU A 239 -12.38 -14.22 -13.82
N LEU A 240 -13.72 -14.05 -13.84
CA LEU A 240 -14.61 -15.06 -14.43
C LEU A 240 -14.41 -15.21 -15.94
N ASP A 241 -13.95 -14.18 -16.62
CA ASP A 241 -13.62 -14.23 -18.04
C ASP A 241 -12.41 -15.15 -18.28
N ASP A 242 -11.36 -15.07 -17.45
CA ASP A 242 -10.20 -15.99 -17.52
C ASP A 242 -10.62 -17.43 -17.20
N VAL A 243 -11.46 -17.61 -16.18
CA VAL A 243 -12.01 -18.92 -15.79
C VAL A 243 -12.85 -19.51 -16.93
N ALA A 244 -13.61 -18.67 -17.64
CA ALA A 244 -14.41 -19.09 -18.78
C ALA A 244 -13.53 -19.52 -19.97
N GLU A 245 -12.44 -18.82 -20.21
CA GLU A 245 -11.52 -19.11 -21.30
C GLU A 245 -10.68 -20.36 -21.03
N GLU A 246 -10.15 -20.51 -19.79
CA GLU A 246 -9.23 -21.60 -19.47
C GLU A 246 -9.92 -22.90 -19.01
N ILE A 247 -11.11 -22.81 -18.39
CA ILE A 247 -11.76 -23.96 -17.75
C ILE A 247 -13.08 -24.33 -18.43
N ASP A 248 -14.11 -23.47 -18.33
CA ASP A 248 -15.43 -23.70 -18.91
C ASP A 248 -16.22 -22.39 -19.02
N ALA A 249 -16.56 -21.99 -20.25
CA ALA A 249 -17.32 -20.78 -20.54
C ALA A 249 -18.64 -20.66 -19.74
N LYS A 250 -19.21 -21.76 -19.28
CA LYS A 250 -20.42 -21.76 -18.48
C LYS A 250 -20.22 -21.30 -17.03
N LEU A 251 -18.98 -21.22 -16.54
CA LEU A 251 -18.70 -20.73 -15.19
C LEU A 251 -18.92 -19.22 -15.07
N ALA A 252 -18.81 -18.48 -16.18
CA ALA A 252 -19.14 -17.06 -16.25
C ALA A 252 -20.62 -16.79 -16.56
N ASP A 253 -21.46 -17.83 -16.79
CA ASP A 253 -22.90 -17.67 -17.07
C ASP A 253 -23.67 -17.50 -15.75
N VAL A 254 -23.65 -16.28 -15.21
CA VAL A 254 -24.30 -15.89 -13.95
C VAL A 254 -25.24 -14.72 -14.20
N GLU A 255 -26.36 -14.65 -13.47
CA GLU A 255 -27.37 -13.58 -13.60
C GLU A 255 -26.94 -12.31 -12.85
N GLU A 256 -26.06 -12.43 -11.87
CA GLU A 256 -25.56 -11.33 -11.04
C GLU A 256 -24.30 -10.72 -11.65
N ASP A 257 -24.08 -9.42 -11.41
CA ASP A 257 -22.92 -8.65 -11.85
C ASP A 257 -21.72 -8.94 -10.91
N VAL A 258 -20.97 -9.98 -11.22
CA VAL A 258 -19.77 -10.43 -10.47
C VAL A 258 -18.63 -10.75 -11.42
N ASP A 259 -17.46 -10.24 -11.11
CA ASP A 259 -16.27 -10.31 -11.98
C ASP A 259 -15.27 -11.41 -11.55
N THR A 260 -15.39 -11.96 -10.33
CA THR A 260 -14.39 -12.88 -9.78
C THR A 260 -14.97 -14.18 -9.23
N LEU A 261 -14.15 -15.25 -9.16
CA LEU A 261 -14.53 -16.53 -8.55
C LEU A 261 -14.97 -16.39 -7.08
N GLY A 262 -14.35 -15.48 -6.32
CA GLY A 262 -14.76 -15.20 -4.94
C GLY A 262 -16.15 -14.56 -4.87
N GLY A 263 -16.46 -13.66 -5.81
CA GLY A 263 -17.77 -13.07 -6.00
C GLY A 263 -18.82 -14.12 -6.37
N LEU A 264 -18.50 -15.00 -7.30
CA LEU A 264 -19.36 -16.13 -7.69
C LEU A 264 -19.67 -17.05 -6.48
N ALA A 265 -18.65 -17.41 -5.69
CA ALA A 265 -18.86 -18.24 -4.51
C ALA A 265 -19.76 -17.56 -3.48
N PHE A 266 -19.64 -16.24 -3.31
CA PHE A 266 -20.51 -15.46 -2.43
C PHE A 266 -21.96 -15.46 -2.93
N VAL A 267 -22.18 -15.24 -4.22
CA VAL A 267 -23.52 -15.24 -4.83
C VAL A 267 -24.18 -16.60 -4.69
N LEU A 268 -23.47 -17.68 -5.01
CA LEU A 268 -23.98 -19.04 -4.91
C LEU A 268 -24.36 -19.42 -3.47
N ALA A 269 -23.62 -18.97 -2.48
CA ALA A 269 -23.87 -19.25 -1.07
C ALA A 269 -24.89 -18.30 -0.42
N GLY A 270 -24.96 -17.03 -0.88
CA GLY A 270 -25.72 -15.95 -0.24
C GLY A 270 -25.06 -15.39 1.04
N TYR A 271 -23.85 -15.85 1.38
CA TYR A 271 -23.02 -15.42 2.52
C TYR A 271 -21.56 -15.74 2.23
N VAL A 272 -20.62 -15.31 3.08
CA VAL A 272 -19.20 -15.71 2.95
C VAL A 272 -19.03 -17.18 3.40
N PRO A 273 -18.82 -18.13 2.47
CA PRO A 273 -18.73 -19.54 2.82
C PRO A 273 -17.43 -19.87 3.57
N LYS A 274 -17.47 -20.96 4.35
CA LYS A 274 -16.35 -21.39 5.20
C LYS A 274 -15.50 -22.45 4.49
N PRO A 275 -14.21 -22.57 4.86
CA PRO A 275 -13.38 -23.67 4.37
C PRO A 275 -14.03 -25.04 4.58
N GLY A 276 -14.00 -25.87 3.52
CA GLY A 276 -14.63 -27.18 3.46
C GLY A 276 -16.07 -27.18 2.94
N GLU A 277 -16.71 -26.04 2.71
CA GLU A 277 -18.02 -25.99 2.03
C GLU A 277 -17.82 -26.20 0.52
N ILE A 278 -18.82 -26.88 -0.09
CA ILE A 278 -18.84 -27.15 -1.52
C ILE A 278 -20.13 -26.55 -2.10
N LEU A 279 -19.95 -25.67 -3.06
CA LEU A 279 -21.05 -25.01 -3.79
C LEU A 279 -21.12 -25.61 -5.18
N GLU A 280 -22.34 -25.85 -5.70
CA GLU A 280 -22.54 -26.35 -7.05
C GLU A 280 -23.01 -25.22 -7.97
N HIS A 281 -22.29 -25.01 -9.08
CA HIS A 281 -22.67 -24.01 -10.07
C HIS A 281 -23.81 -24.59 -10.93
N PRO A 282 -24.98 -23.94 -10.96
CA PRO A 282 -26.20 -24.55 -11.51
C PRO A 282 -26.16 -24.74 -13.02
N GLN A 283 -25.48 -23.85 -13.78
CA GLN A 283 -25.45 -23.91 -15.24
C GLN A 283 -24.38 -24.87 -15.78
N SER A 284 -23.22 -24.97 -15.10
CA SER A 284 -22.09 -25.79 -15.58
C SER A 284 -22.01 -27.15 -14.88
N GLY A 285 -22.56 -27.29 -13.67
CA GLY A 285 -22.40 -28.48 -12.83
C GLY A 285 -21.03 -28.61 -12.17
N TRP A 286 -20.16 -27.61 -12.33
CA TRP A 286 -18.89 -27.51 -11.59
C TRP A 286 -19.16 -27.31 -10.09
N LYS A 287 -18.28 -27.87 -9.26
CA LYS A 287 -18.35 -27.70 -7.82
C LYS A 287 -17.17 -26.89 -7.33
N LEU A 288 -17.47 -25.85 -6.57
CA LEU A 288 -16.52 -24.92 -5.97
C LEU A 288 -16.33 -25.32 -4.51
N GLU A 289 -15.23 -25.99 -4.17
CA GLU A 289 -14.83 -26.30 -2.80
C GLU A 289 -14.07 -25.10 -2.23
N ILE A 290 -14.50 -24.57 -1.10
CA ILE A 290 -13.83 -23.48 -0.42
C ILE A 290 -12.61 -24.02 0.33
N VAL A 291 -11.41 -23.67 -0.12
CA VAL A 291 -10.15 -24.12 0.50
C VAL A 291 -9.74 -23.17 1.62
N ALA A 292 -9.87 -21.85 1.40
CA ALA A 292 -9.54 -20.84 2.40
C ALA A 292 -10.47 -19.63 2.35
N SER A 293 -10.71 -19.00 3.51
CA SER A 293 -11.40 -17.71 3.64
C SER A 293 -10.88 -16.97 4.87
N ASP A 294 -10.88 -15.63 4.84
CA ASP A 294 -10.44 -14.76 5.93
C ASP A 294 -11.59 -14.27 6.84
N GLY A 295 -12.80 -14.84 6.67
CA GLY A 295 -14.01 -14.46 7.39
C GLY A 295 -14.76 -13.24 6.82
N ARG A 296 -14.16 -12.47 5.93
CA ARG A 296 -14.78 -11.38 5.17
C ARG A 296 -15.01 -11.78 3.70
N ARG A 297 -14.10 -12.61 3.16
CA ARG A 297 -14.13 -13.08 1.77
C ARG A 297 -13.51 -14.47 1.65
N VAL A 298 -13.81 -15.15 0.55
CA VAL A 298 -13.09 -16.34 0.11
C VAL A 298 -11.74 -15.90 -0.45
N THR A 299 -10.68 -16.69 -0.18
CA THR A 299 -9.33 -16.40 -0.68
C THR A 299 -8.82 -17.49 -1.62
N ARG A 300 -9.25 -18.75 -1.46
CA ARG A 300 -8.83 -19.86 -2.32
C ARG A 300 -9.94 -20.88 -2.50
N LEU A 301 -10.10 -21.37 -3.72
CA LEU A 301 -11.10 -22.36 -4.11
C LEU A 301 -10.44 -23.54 -4.84
N ARG A 302 -11.14 -24.67 -4.83
CA ARG A 302 -10.86 -25.78 -5.73
C ARG A 302 -12.08 -26.08 -6.58
N LEU A 303 -11.88 -26.11 -7.89
CA LEU A 303 -12.92 -26.40 -8.86
C LEU A 303 -12.88 -27.88 -9.20
N HIS A 304 -14.02 -28.56 -9.06
CA HIS A 304 -14.19 -29.95 -9.41
C HIS A 304 -15.07 -30.07 -10.66
N PRO A 305 -14.65 -30.81 -11.68
CA PRO A 305 -15.41 -30.94 -12.92
C PRO A 305 -16.74 -31.69 -12.67
N PRO A 306 -17.77 -31.46 -13.49
CA PRO A 306 -19.01 -32.20 -13.41
C PRO A 306 -18.79 -33.67 -13.69
N ALA A 307 -19.60 -34.54 -13.05
CA ALA A 307 -19.50 -35.98 -13.18
C ALA A 307 -19.71 -36.39 -14.67
N GLY A 308 -18.65 -36.95 -15.30
CA GLY A 308 -18.65 -37.38 -16.69
C GLY A 308 -17.73 -36.58 -17.64
N ALA A 309 -17.04 -35.53 -17.15
CA ALA A 309 -16.13 -34.72 -17.97
C ALA A 309 -14.71 -35.35 -18.11
N VAL A 310 -14.38 -36.42 -17.41
CA VAL A 310 -13.03 -37.00 -17.30
C VAL A 310 -12.74 -38.14 -18.32
N GLU A 311 -13.58 -38.35 -19.33
CA GLU A 311 -13.38 -39.42 -20.33
C GLU A 311 -13.21 -38.87 -21.75
N SER A 312 -12.10 -38.14 -22.08
CA SER A 312 -11.78 -37.89 -23.49
C SER A 312 -10.33 -37.58 -23.86
N ASP A 313 -9.32 -37.94 -23.07
CA ASP A 313 -7.91 -37.80 -23.50
C ASP A 313 -7.12 -39.11 -23.29
N GLU A 314 -7.60 -40.23 -23.90
CA GLU A 314 -6.79 -41.39 -24.24
C GLU A 314 -7.20 -41.86 -25.66
N GLU A 315 -6.65 -41.23 -26.70
CA GLU A 315 -6.39 -41.90 -27.99
C GLU A 315 -5.17 -41.27 -28.71
#